data_cb0d327b7c712c31b968c8eafdbbf340
#
_entry.id   cb0d327b7c712c31b968c8eafdbbf340
#
_cell.length_a   1.000
_cell.length_b   1.000
_cell.length_c   1.000
_cell.angle_alpha   90.00
_cell.angle_beta   90.00
_cell.angle_gamma   90.00
#
_symmetry.space_group_name_H-M   'P 1'
#
loop_
_entity.id
_entity.type
_entity.pdbx_description
1 polymer ?
#
loop_
_entity_poly.entity_id
_entity_poly.type
_entity_poly.pdbx_seq_one_letter_code
_entity_poly.pdbx_strand_id
1 'polypeptide(L)'
;MVHHRYHAAYASTAGFESICEEMYLGKPILMVPAHIEQDCNAYDAVNSGAGISADDFDISRLISFADTFKHNDGFRQWANHSEFMFLPILLAASASRIRYSQRLYDHLLQPVMRYLLA
;
A
#
# COMPACT_ATOMS: atom_id res chain seq x y z
N MET A 1 20.47 4.38 21.90
CA MET A 1 19.89 5.13 20.78
C MET A 1 19.86 4.35 19.46
N VAL A 2 20.85 3.50 19.22
CA VAL A 2 20.89 2.65 18.03
C VAL A 2 19.80 1.59 18.04
N HIS A 3 19.34 1.16 19.21
CA HIS A 3 18.36 0.10 19.38
C HIS A 3 16.97 0.37 18.79
N HIS A 4 16.52 1.62 18.75
CA HIS A 4 15.20 1.96 18.24
C HIS A 4 15.09 1.89 16.70
N ARG A 5 16.20 1.88 16.00
CA ARG A 5 16.20 1.84 14.53
C ARG A 5 15.88 0.44 13.98
N TYR A 6 16.23 -0.59 14.74
CA TYR A 6 16.11 -1.99 14.27
C TYR A 6 14.83 -2.67 14.69
N HIS A 7 14.08 -2.09 15.61
CA HIS A 7 12.83 -2.69 16.12
C HIS A 7 11.66 -2.70 15.14
N ALA A 8 11.87 -2.25 13.93
CA ALA A 8 10.81 -2.19 12.95
C ALA A 8 11.35 -2.20 11.53
N ALA A 9 12.19 -3.16 11.23
CA ALA A 9 12.56 -3.54 9.88
C ALA A 9 11.93 -4.89 9.57
N TYR A 10 11.48 -5.09 8.35
CA TYR A 10 10.75 -6.27 7.94
C TYR A 10 11.46 -7.00 6.82
N ALA A 11 11.37 -8.32 6.82
CA ALA A 11 11.78 -9.16 5.72
C ALA A 11 10.59 -10.02 5.30
N SER A 12 10.24 -9.99 4.02
CA SER A 12 9.07 -10.70 3.52
C SER A 12 9.24 -11.18 2.10
N THR A 13 8.36 -12.06 1.65
CA THR A 13 8.29 -12.50 0.25
C THR A 13 7.55 -11.53 -0.66
N ALA A 14 7.17 -10.36 -0.17
CA ALA A 14 6.42 -9.35 -0.89
C ALA A 14 4.99 -9.76 -1.27
N GLY A 15 4.32 -10.54 -0.42
CA GLY A 15 2.88 -10.75 -0.51
C GLY A 15 2.13 -9.42 -0.39
N PHE A 16 1.03 -9.27 -1.11
CA PHE A 16 0.31 -7.99 -1.20
C PHE A 16 -0.09 -7.44 0.17
N GLU A 17 -0.70 -8.27 1.01
CA GLU A 17 -1.15 -7.84 2.34
C GLU A 17 0.02 -7.43 3.24
N SER A 18 1.07 -8.24 3.27
CA SER A 18 2.27 -7.96 4.07
C SER A 18 2.92 -6.65 3.66
N ILE A 19 3.09 -6.42 2.35
CA ILE A 19 3.68 -5.19 1.84
C ILE A 19 2.82 -3.97 2.21
N CYS A 20 1.51 -4.08 2.09
CA CYS A 20 0.61 -2.98 2.48
C CYS A 20 0.71 -2.65 3.97
N GLU A 21 0.76 -3.66 4.83
CA GLU A 21 0.93 -3.46 6.27
C GLU A 21 2.27 -2.81 6.61
N GLU A 22 3.34 -3.31 6.02
CA GLU A 22 4.71 -2.82 6.24
C GLU A 22 4.87 -1.38 5.75
N MET A 23 4.34 -1.06 4.58
CA MET A 23 4.34 0.30 4.05
C MET A 23 3.47 1.24 4.89
N TYR A 24 2.36 0.76 5.42
CA TYR A 24 1.52 1.54 6.34
C TYR A 24 2.28 1.90 7.61
N LEU A 25 3.09 0.99 8.13
CA LEU A 25 3.95 1.24 9.29
C LEU A 25 5.15 2.15 8.96
N GLY A 26 5.45 2.35 7.67
CA GLY A 26 6.50 3.26 7.23
C GLY A 26 7.91 2.80 7.59
N LYS A 27 8.14 1.48 7.63
CA LYS A 27 9.41 0.88 8.05
C LYS A 27 10.16 0.25 6.87
N PRO A 28 11.49 0.11 6.96
CA PRO A 28 12.28 -0.48 5.88
C PRO A 28 11.97 -1.97 5.69
N ILE A 29 11.89 -2.39 4.43
CA ILE A 29 11.50 -3.75 4.04
C ILE A 29 12.59 -4.36 3.16
N LEU A 30 13.00 -5.58 3.48
CA LEU A 30 13.75 -6.44 2.58
C LEU A 30 12.79 -7.44 1.95
N MET A 31 12.69 -7.45 0.63
CA MET A 31 11.78 -8.32 -0.10
C MET A 31 12.54 -9.38 -0.88
N VAL A 32 12.11 -10.63 -0.73
CA VAL A 32 12.64 -11.78 -1.47
C VAL A 32 11.48 -12.46 -2.19
N PRO A 33 11.06 -11.94 -3.36
CA PRO A 33 9.92 -12.49 -4.07
C PRO A 33 10.18 -13.89 -4.58
N ALA A 34 9.16 -14.75 -4.50
CA ALA A 34 9.21 -16.16 -4.91
C ALA A 34 8.47 -16.42 -6.23
N HIS A 35 7.61 -15.52 -6.66
CA HIS A 35 6.86 -15.63 -7.92
C HIS A 35 6.48 -14.25 -8.48
N ILE A 36 5.93 -14.24 -9.69
CA ILE A 36 5.73 -13.02 -10.49
C ILE A 36 4.87 -11.94 -9.80
N GLU A 37 3.84 -12.35 -9.08
CA GLU A 37 3.00 -11.38 -8.35
C GLU A 37 3.83 -10.64 -7.28
N GLN A 38 4.64 -11.40 -6.55
CA GLN A 38 5.51 -10.84 -5.53
C GLN A 38 6.62 -9.98 -6.13
N ASP A 39 7.13 -10.34 -7.31
CA ASP A 39 8.07 -9.51 -8.06
C ASP A 39 7.45 -8.14 -8.40
N CYS A 40 6.20 -8.12 -8.85
CA CYS A 40 5.49 -6.88 -9.14
C CYS A 40 5.29 -6.02 -7.88
N ASN A 41 4.88 -6.64 -6.80
CA ASN A 41 4.70 -5.94 -5.51
C ASN A 41 6.02 -5.36 -4.99
N ALA A 42 7.11 -6.14 -5.09
CA ALA A 42 8.44 -5.70 -4.69
C ALA A 42 8.93 -4.54 -5.56
N TYR A 43 8.71 -4.60 -6.86
CA TYR A 43 9.07 -3.52 -7.79
C TYR A 43 8.38 -2.21 -7.40
N ASP A 44 7.09 -2.24 -7.15
CA ASP A 44 6.33 -1.07 -6.74
C ASP A 44 6.80 -0.51 -5.39
N ALA A 45 7.06 -1.39 -4.43
CA ALA A 45 7.56 -0.99 -3.12
C ALA A 45 8.96 -0.35 -3.19
N VAL A 46 9.85 -0.91 -4.01
CA VAL A 46 11.19 -0.32 -4.25
C VAL A 46 11.07 1.06 -4.88
N ASN A 47 10.24 1.21 -5.90
CA ASN A 47 10.04 2.49 -6.58
C ASN A 47 9.42 3.56 -5.67
N SER A 48 8.64 3.16 -4.69
CA SER A 48 8.09 4.09 -3.68
C SER A 48 9.08 4.41 -2.55
N GLY A 49 10.27 3.81 -2.54
CA GLY A 49 11.27 4.01 -1.51
C GLY A 49 11.03 3.23 -0.23
N ALA A 50 10.08 2.29 -0.23
CA ALA A 50 9.72 1.54 0.97
C ALA A 50 10.72 0.45 1.34
N GLY A 51 11.45 -0.09 0.36
CA GLY A 51 12.30 -1.23 0.62
C GLY A 51 13.31 -1.52 -0.48
N ILE A 52 13.99 -2.64 -0.30
CA ILE A 52 14.93 -3.23 -1.27
C ILE A 52 14.49 -4.64 -1.61
N SER A 53 14.79 -5.07 -2.81
CA SER A 53 14.55 -6.44 -3.29
C SER A 53 15.88 -7.18 -3.40
N ALA A 54 15.89 -8.46 -3.03
CA ALA A 54 17.06 -9.32 -3.07
C ALA A 54 16.67 -10.76 -3.42
N ASP A 55 17.66 -11.57 -3.74
CA ASP A 55 17.47 -13.00 -4.05
C ASP A 55 17.43 -13.87 -2.80
N ASP A 56 17.91 -13.36 -1.68
CA ASP A 56 17.92 -14.06 -0.40
C ASP A 56 17.61 -13.12 0.78
N PHE A 57 17.34 -13.71 1.94
CA PHE A 57 17.09 -12.96 3.18
C PHE A 57 18.39 -12.55 3.86
N ASP A 58 19.16 -11.68 3.24
CA ASP A 58 20.39 -11.13 3.81
C ASP A 58 20.06 -10.05 4.85
N ILE A 59 20.14 -10.45 6.12
CA ILE A 59 19.86 -9.55 7.25
C ILE A 59 20.86 -8.40 7.33
N SER A 60 22.13 -8.63 6.99
CA SER A 60 23.14 -7.57 6.96
C SER A 60 22.75 -6.47 5.99
N ARG A 61 22.22 -6.83 4.85
CA ARG A 61 21.75 -5.88 3.84
C ARG A 61 20.53 -5.10 4.32
N LEU A 62 19.61 -5.76 5.02
CA LEU A 62 18.46 -5.11 5.64
C LEU A 62 18.90 -4.09 6.70
N ILE A 63 19.86 -4.45 7.55
CA ILE A 63 20.39 -3.56 8.58
C ILE A 63 21.05 -2.35 7.94
N SER A 64 21.87 -2.54 6.92
CA SER A 64 22.52 -1.43 6.17
C SER A 64 21.47 -0.51 5.54
N PHE A 65 20.44 -1.06 4.97
CA PHE A 65 19.34 -0.27 4.40
C PHE A 65 18.58 0.49 5.49
N ALA A 66 18.28 -0.16 6.61
CA ALA A 66 17.57 0.44 7.73
C ALA A 66 18.34 1.63 8.33
N ASP A 67 19.66 1.58 8.34
CA ASP A 67 20.50 2.69 8.85
C ASP A 67 20.34 3.98 8.05
N THR A 68 20.11 3.87 6.75
CA THR A 68 19.95 5.02 5.86
C THR A 68 18.48 5.34 5.57
N PHE A 69 17.57 4.48 5.98
CA PHE A 69 16.15 4.64 5.70
C PHE A 69 15.55 5.77 6.53
N LYS A 70 14.79 6.62 5.86
CA LYS A 70 13.97 7.64 6.52
C LYS A 70 12.55 7.14 6.65
N HIS A 71 11.98 7.28 7.83
CA HIS A 71 10.57 6.95 8.07
C HIS A 71 9.67 7.63 7.04
N ASN A 72 8.82 6.84 6.40
CA ASN A 72 7.98 7.30 5.31
C ASN A 72 6.51 7.07 5.66
N ASP A 73 5.78 8.14 5.93
CA ASP A 73 4.34 8.11 6.23
C ASP A 73 3.45 8.26 4.99
N GLY A 74 4.03 8.34 3.80
CA GLY A 74 3.27 8.61 2.57
C GLY A 74 2.17 7.60 2.30
N PHE A 75 2.47 6.31 2.44
CA PHE A 75 1.47 5.27 2.25
C PHE A 75 0.37 5.30 3.32
N ARG A 76 0.74 5.54 4.57
CA ARG A 76 -0.24 5.69 5.67
C ARG A 76 -1.18 6.86 5.43
N GLN A 77 -0.64 8.00 5.02
CA GLN A 77 -1.45 9.18 4.72
C GLN A 77 -2.39 8.90 3.56
N TRP A 78 -1.88 8.28 2.50
CA TRP A 78 -2.70 7.89 1.36
C TRP A 78 -3.79 6.88 1.79
N ALA A 79 -3.45 5.86 2.56
CA ALA A 79 -4.40 4.85 3.01
C ALA A 79 -5.50 5.45 3.89
N ASN A 80 -5.14 6.36 4.79
CA ASN A 80 -6.11 7.05 5.65
C ASN A 80 -7.03 7.98 4.84
N HIS A 81 -6.53 8.57 3.77
CA HIS A 81 -7.33 9.38 2.85
C HIS A 81 -8.19 8.55 1.89
N SER A 82 -7.78 7.33 1.59
CA SER A 82 -8.47 6.45 0.64
C SER A 82 -9.89 6.13 1.08
N GLU A 83 -10.15 6.13 2.37
CA GLU A 83 -11.48 5.93 2.92
C GLU A 83 -12.48 6.96 2.38
N PHE A 84 -12.08 8.22 2.29
CA PHE A 84 -12.90 9.29 1.74
C PHE A 84 -13.05 9.21 0.23
N MET A 85 -12.09 8.60 -0.47
CA MET A 85 -12.12 8.44 -1.93
C MET A 85 -12.90 7.21 -2.36
N PHE A 86 -12.68 6.07 -1.71
CA PHE A 86 -13.20 4.77 -2.14
C PHE A 86 -14.53 4.41 -1.51
N LEU A 87 -14.84 4.86 -0.31
CA LEU A 87 -16.10 4.55 0.34
C LEU A 87 -17.33 4.95 -0.48
N PRO A 88 -17.41 6.17 -1.05
CA PRO A 88 -18.51 6.53 -1.93
C PRO A 88 -18.62 5.63 -3.16
N ILE A 89 -17.50 5.21 -3.74
CA ILE A 89 -17.46 4.30 -4.89
C ILE A 89 -17.98 2.92 -4.50
N LEU A 90 -17.55 2.40 -3.37
CA LEU A 90 -18.00 1.10 -2.85
C LEU A 90 -19.50 1.10 -2.53
N LEU A 91 -19.99 2.17 -1.93
CA LEU A 91 -21.41 2.33 -1.65
C LEU A 91 -22.22 2.40 -2.94
N ALA A 92 -21.76 3.14 -3.94
CA ALA A 92 -22.40 3.21 -5.25
C ALA A 92 -22.39 1.85 -5.97
N ALA A 93 -21.27 1.11 -5.92
CA ALA A 93 -21.15 -0.23 -6.50
C ALA A 93 -22.06 -1.24 -5.79
N SER A 94 -22.15 -1.18 -4.47
CA SER A 94 -23.06 -2.01 -3.68
C SER A 94 -24.52 -1.71 -4.02
N ALA A 95 -24.83 -0.44 -4.18
CA ALA A 95 -26.16 0.01 -4.58
C ALA A 95 -26.53 -0.48 -5.99
N SER A 96 -25.58 -0.58 -6.94
CA SER A 96 -25.86 -1.06 -8.29
C SER A 96 -26.23 -2.55 -8.38
N ARG A 97 -25.90 -3.34 -7.36
CA ARG A 97 -26.28 -4.76 -7.27
C ARG A 97 -27.75 -4.95 -6.91
N ILE A 98 -28.35 -3.97 -6.27
CA ILE A 98 -29.76 -3.95 -5.96
C ILE A 98 -30.41 -3.13 -7.07
N ARG A 99 -31.17 -3.72 -7.97
CA ARG A 99 -31.80 -3.06 -9.12
C ARG A 99 -32.24 -1.61 -8.83
N TYR A 100 -31.34 -0.68 -9.02
CA TYR A 100 -31.63 0.73 -8.86
C TYR A 100 -32.22 1.32 -10.14
N SER A 101 -33.21 2.19 -9.97
CA SER A 101 -33.71 3.00 -11.06
C SER A 101 -32.61 3.97 -11.53
N GLN A 102 -32.68 4.38 -12.80
CA GLN A 102 -31.78 5.37 -13.37
C GLN A 102 -31.66 6.62 -12.48
N ARG A 103 -32.72 6.95 -11.79
CA ARG A 103 -32.79 8.10 -10.88
C ARG A 103 -31.79 7.96 -9.69
N LEU A 104 -31.64 6.77 -9.15
CA LEU A 104 -30.67 6.51 -8.08
C LEU A 104 -29.23 6.53 -8.60
N TYR A 105 -29.01 6.01 -9.79
CA TYR A 105 -27.72 6.14 -10.47
C TYR A 105 -27.32 7.61 -10.61
N ASP A 106 -28.21 8.44 -11.10
CA ASP A 106 -27.94 9.85 -11.30
C ASP A 106 -27.66 10.59 -9.98
N HIS A 107 -28.33 10.22 -8.90
CA HIS A 107 -28.12 10.84 -7.61
C HIS A 107 -26.85 10.39 -6.88
N LEU A 108 -26.47 9.12 -7.00
CA LEU A 108 -25.37 8.53 -6.24
C LEU A 108 -24.07 8.46 -7.02
N LEU A 109 -24.11 8.05 -8.28
CA LEU A 109 -22.92 7.83 -9.08
C LEU A 109 -22.43 9.09 -9.79
N GLN A 110 -23.31 9.93 -10.30
CA GLN A 110 -22.89 11.15 -10.99
C GLN A 110 -22.08 12.12 -10.12
N PRO A 111 -22.49 12.41 -8.87
CA PRO A 111 -21.69 13.28 -8.01
C PRO A 111 -20.31 12.68 -7.71
N VAL A 112 -20.22 11.37 -7.49
CA VAL A 112 -18.98 10.65 -7.23
C VAL A 112 -18.09 10.69 -8.48
N MET A 113 -18.61 10.43 -9.65
CA MET A 113 -17.87 10.48 -10.91
C MET A 113 -17.38 11.89 -11.24
N ARG A 114 -18.17 12.91 -10.97
CA ARG A 114 -17.72 14.31 -11.10
C ARG A 114 -16.55 14.63 -10.19
N TYR A 115 -16.60 14.14 -8.97
CA TYR A 115 -15.51 14.34 -8.00
C TYR A 115 -14.23 13.63 -8.44
N LEU A 116 -14.33 12.43 -8.96
CA LEU A 116 -13.17 11.64 -9.42
C LEU A 116 -12.58 12.16 -10.73
N LEU A 117 -13.40 12.74 -11.62
CA LEU A 117 -12.97 13.23 -12.92
C LEU A 117 -12.61 14.73 -12.91
N ALA A 118 -12.87 15.38 -11.81
CA ALA A 118 -12.43 16.75 -11.59
C ALA A 118 -10.98 16.75 -11.06
#